data_ed1176dd451d07c7c2ef74ef2e73ddef
#
_entry.id   ed1176dd451d07c7c2ef74ef2e73ddef
#
_cell.length_a   1.000
_cell.length_b   1.000
_cell.length_c   1.000
_cell.angle_alpha   90.00
_cell.angle_beta   90.00
_cell.angle_gamma   90.00
#
_symmetry.space_group_name_H-M   'P 1'
#
loop_
_entity.id
_entity.type
_entity.pdbx_description
1 polymer ?
#
loop_
_entity_poly.entity_id
_entity_poly.type
_entity_poly.pdbx_seq_one_letter_code
_entity_poly.pdbx_strand_id
1 'polypeptide(L)'
;VLHLKSQGVSVSQPRQFENIGYSVTYKVINAASFGVPQGRERTIFICVRNDVCADIGLSWLKINSIFPVPTHDKSKHISLKEAIHDIKNDPEEERELLDYVQNGFQKKWIELLEFNPKKHIKPSDTRFIDINPKRSLFNMIRPCPDRPCPTITQRGNQKSVSGVFHYEKNRKFTIRELIRIMSLPEDFILTGNFDKKAERIGRMVAPKMMVNVANAIYENILKEYNNV
;
A
#
# COMPACT_ATOMS: atom_id res chain seq x y z
N VAL A 1 -22.07 7.17 -4.60
CA VAL A 1 -22.64 5.81 -4.44
C VAL A 1 -22.17 4.91 -5.58
N LEU A 2 -22.32 5.32 -6.83
CA LEU A 2 -21.88 4.53 -8.01
C LEU A 2 -20.36 4.29 -8.03
N HIS A 3 -19.57 5.28 -7.66
CA HIS A 3 -18.10 5.18 -7.61
C HIS A 3 -17.59 4.15 -6.58
N LEU A 4 -18.26 4.01 -5.44
CA LEU A 4 -17.91 3.02 -4.42
C LEU A 4 -18.23 1.59 -4.84
N LYS A 5 -19.34 1.37 -5.57
CA LYS A 5 -19.67 0.04 -6.10
C LYS A 5 -18.59 -0.47 -7.07
N SER A 6 -18.02 0.43 -7.88
CA SER A 6 -16.94 0.08 -8.81
C SER A 6 -15.62 -0.29 -8.10
N GLN A 7 -15.46 0.09 -6.84
CA GLN A 7 -14.27 -0.19 -6.01
C GLN A 7 -14.50 -1.29 -4.95
N GLY A 8 -15.63 -2.00 -5.01
CA GLY A 8 -15.92 -3.12 -4.10
C GLY A 8 -16.28 -2.72 -2.67
N VAL A 9 -16.58 -1.44 -2.42
CA VAL A 9 -17.02 -0.97 -1.09
C VAL A 9 -18.54 -1.11 -0.97
N SER A 10 -18.98 -1.83 0.07
CA SER A 10 -20.41 -1.96 0.37
C SER A 10 -21.00 -0.63 0.86
N VAL A 11 -22.08 -0.18 0.23
CA VAL A 11 -22.82 1.04 0.61
C VAL A 11 -23.49 0.90 1.99
N SER A 12 -23.57 -0.30 2.54
CA SER A 12 -24.17 -0.55 3.85
C SER A 12 -23.30 -0.08 5.02
N GLN A 13 -21.96 0.01 4.85
CA GLN A 13 -21.06 0.36 5.95
C GLN A 13 -21.25 1.81 6.46
N PRO A 14 -21.28 2.87 5.64
CA PRO A 14 -21.57 4.22 6.12
C PRO A 14 -22.89 4.30 6.88
N ARG A 15 -23.97 3.71 6.35
CA ARG A 15 -25.30 3.73 6.95
C ARG A 15 -25.34 3.08 8.35
N GLN A 16 -24.53 2.07 8.60
CA GLN A 16 -24.47 1.45 9.93
C GLN A 16 -23.95 2.43 10.98
N PHE A 17 -22.94 3.25 10.65
CA PHE A 17 -22.43 4.28 11.55
C PHE A 17 -23.42 5.46 11.68
N GLU A 18 -24.06 5.87 10.60
CA GLU A 18 -25.07 6.93 10.62
C GLU A 18 -26.24 6.55 11.54
N ASN A 19 -26.71 5.29 11.49
CA ASN A 19 -27.81 4.79 12.32
C ASN A 19 -27.51 4.79 13.84
N ILE A 20 -26.24 4.80 14.23
CA ILE A 20 -25.81 4.84 15.64
C ILE A 20 -25.28 6.20 16.06
N GLY A 21 -25.59 7.26 15.31
CA GLY A 21 -25.33 8.63 15.72
C GLY A 21 -24.00 9.22 15.28
N TYR A 22 -23.44 8.78 14.15
CA TYR A 22 -22.23 9.35 13.56
C TYR A 22 -22.52 10.05 12.23
N SER A 23 -21.87 11.17 12.03
CA SER A 23 -21.70 11.78 10.71
C SER A 23 -20.50 11.12 10.00
N VAL A 24 -20.69 10.63 8.79
CA VAL A 24 -19.71 9.78 8.11
C VAL A 24 -19.26 10.41 6.79
N THR A 25 -17.95 10.49 6.60
CA THR A 25 -17.35 10.75 5.29
C THR A 25 -16.33 9.68 4.95
N TYR A 26 -16.07 9.47 3.65
CA TYR A 26 -15.10 8.48 3.22
C TYR A 26 -14.48 8.89 1.88
N LYS A 27 -13.21 8.49 1.70
CA LYS A 27 -12.45 8.75 0.48
C LYS A 27 -11.48 7.62 0.21
N VAL A 28 -11.29 7.29 -1.06
CA VAL A 28 -10.17 6.43 -1.49
C VAL A 28 -8.95 7.31 -1.64
N ILE A 29 -7.90 6.99 -0.91
CA ILE A 29 -6.62 7.68 -0.98
C ILE A 29 -5.51 6.71 -1.33
N ASN A 30 -4.50 7.21 -2.07
CA ASN A 30 -3.34 6.43 -2.49
C ASN A 30 -2.14 6.78 -1.61
N ALA A 31 -1.51 5.79 -1.01
CA ALA A 31 -0.36 5.96 -0.13
C ALA A 31 0.82 6.67 -0.83
N ALA A 32 1.02 6.42 -2.14
CA ALA A 32 2.06 7.10 -2.90
C ALA A 32 1.92 8.62 -2.91
N SER A 33 0.70 9.13 -2.83
CA SER A 33 0.42 10.57 -2.74
C SER A 33 0.81 11.20 -1.39
N PHE A 34 1.27 10.38 -0.44
CA PHE A 34 1.71 10.80 0.90
C PHE A 34 3.15 10.37 1.21
N GLY A 35 3.98 10.20 0.17
CA GLY A 35 5.40 9.87 0.32
C GLY A 35 5.67 8.41 0.75
N VAL A 36 4.74 7.51 0.49
CA VAL A 36 4.96 6.06 0.62
C VAL A 36 5.42 5.52 -0.72
N PRO A 37 6.53 4.78 -0.81
CA PRO A 37 7.02 4.23 -2.09
C PRO A 37 6.21 3.02 -2.56
N GLN A 38 4.89 3.11 -2.41
CA GLN A 38 3.94 2.05 -2.79
C GLN A 38 2.62 2.63 -3.30
N GLY A 39 2.18 2.17 -4.47
CA GLY A 39 0.86 2.44 -5.02
C GLY A 39 -0.20 1.60 -4.30
N ARG A 40 -0.64 2.08 -3.13
CA ARG A 40 -1.57 1.38 -2.25
C ARG A 40 -2.80 2.23 -1.98
N GLU A 41 -3.91 1.88 -2.59
CA GLU A 41 -5.18 2.55 -2.36
C GLU A 41 -5.91 1.95 -1.15
N ARG A 42 -6.48 2.83 -0.34
CA ARG A 42 -7.33 2.46 0.81
C ARG A 42 -8.51 3.39 0.90
N THR A 43 -9.68 2.80 1.16
CA THR A 43 -10.85 3.57 1.56
C THR A 43 -10.70 3.90 3.03
N ILE A 44 -10.64 5.18 3.35
CA ILE A 44 -10.60 5.69 4.72
C ILE A 44 -11.99 6.25 5.04
N PHE A 45 -12.55 5.81 6.15
CA PHE A 45 -13.78 6.34 6.73
C PHE A 45 -13.40 7.23 7.90
N ILE A 46 -13.99 8.43 7.95
CA ILE A 46 -13.93 9.33 9.10
C ILE A 46 -15.35 9.43 9.63
N CYS A 47 -15.54 8.98 10.86
CA CYS A 47 -16.83 8.96 11.56
C CYS A 47 -16.73 9.86 12.77
N VAL A 48 -17.52 10.93 12.81
CA VAL A 48 -17.56 11.88 13.92
C VAL A 48 -18.92 11.78 14.61
N ARG A 49 -18.94 11.67 15.93
CA ARG A 49 -20.21 11.64 16.69
C ARG A 49 -21.02 12.91 16.44
N ASN A 50 -22.33 12.79 16.34
CA ASN A 50 -23.19 13.91 15.99
C ASN A 50 -23.21 15.01 17.06
N ASP A 51 -23.06 14.66 18.34
CA ASP A 51 -22.91 15.64 19.42
C ASP A 51 -21.61 16.46 19.25
N VAL A 52 -20.48 15.81 18.98
CA VAL A 52 -19.20 16.48 18.69
C VAL A 52 -19.35 17.41 17.48
N CYS A 53 -20.02 16.95 16.42
CA CYS A 53 -20.30 17.79 15.26
C CYS A 53 -21.09 19.06 15.63
N ALA A 54 -22.08 18.92 16.54
CA ALA A 54 -22.89 20.03 17.01
C ALA A 54 -22.05 21.01 17.84
N ASP A 55 -21.25 20.51 18.78
CA ASP A 55 -20.43 21.28 19.70
C ASP A 55 -19.43 22.20 18.97
N ILE A 56 -18.82 21.71 17.89
CA ILE A 56 -17.83 22.48 17.11
C ILE A 56 -18.41 23.10 15.83
N GLY A 57 -19.72 23.04 15.62
CA GLY A 57 -20.36 23.58 14.41
C GLY A 57 -19.86 22.94 13.10
N LEU A 58 -19.55 21.63 13.14
CA LEU A 58 -19.06 20.89 11.99
C LEU A 58 -20.22 20.51 11.06
N SER A 59 -20.41 21.29 10.01
CA SER A 59 -21.42 21.00 9.00
C SER A 59 -21.05 19.82 8.10
N TRP A 60 -22.03 19.22 7.44
CA TRP A 60 -21.82 18.15 6.47
C TRP A 60 -20.86 18.54 5.32
N LEU A 61 -20.86 19.79 4.89
CA LEU A 61 -19.90 20.29 3.90
C LEU A 61 -18.47 20.29 4.44
N LYS A 62 -18.28 20.72 5.68
CA LYS A 62 -16.95 20.73 6.33
C LYS A 62 -16.41 19.32 6.57
N ILE A 63 -17.24 18.35 6.98
CA ILE A 63 -16.79 16.98 7.23
C ILE A 63 -16.22 16.34 5.96
N ASN A 64 -16.73 16.66 4.77
CA ASN A 64 -16.24 16.16 3.50
C ASN A 64 -14.88 16.74 3.09
N SER A 65 -14.46 17.85 3.69
CA SER A 65 -13.17 18.52 3.42
C SER A 65 -12.04 18.11 4.37
N ILE A 66 -12.30 17.25 5.36
CA ILE A 66 -11.32 16.87 6.41
C ILE A 66 -10.15 16.06 5.85
N PHE A 67 -10.32 15.39 4.71
CA PHE A 67 -9.24 14.55 4.16
C PHE A 67 -7.97 15.34 3.84
N PRO A 68 -6.79 14.73 4.12
CA PRO A 68 -5.53 15.42 3.88
C PRO A 68 -5.33 15.72 2.38
N VAL A 69 -4.70 16.84 2.12
CA VAL A 69 -4.24 17.21 0.78
C VAL A 69 -3.01 16.33 0.44
N PRO A 70 -2.92 15.74 -0.75
CA PRO A 70 -1.74 15.02 -1.19
C PRO A 70 -0.46 15.87 -1.07
N THR A 71 0.58 15.32 -0.46
CA THR A 71 1.90 15.96 -0.31
C THR A 71 2.82 15.67 -1.52
N HIS A 72 2.50 14.63 -2.28
CA HIS A 72 3.25 14.21 -3.45
C HIS A 72 2.29 14.02 -4.64
N ASP A 73 2.47 14.80 -5.68
CA ASP A 73 1.81 14.55 -6.96
C ASP A 73 2.48 13.35 -7.69
N LYS A 74 1.88 12.91 -8.79
CA LYS A 74 2.38 11.73 -9.52
C LYS A 74 3.82 11.86 -10.01
N SER A 75 4.31 13.07 -10.25
CA SER A 75 5.68 13.33 -10.72
C SER A 75 6.70 13.28 -9.59
N LYS A 76 6.23 13.40 -8.34
CA LYS A 76 7.05 13.40 -7.12
C LYS A 76 6.87 12.14 -6.27
N HIS A 77 6.19 11.12 -6.80
CA HIS A 77 6.08 9.84 -6.10
C HIS A 77 7.46 9.21 -5.92
N ILE A 78 7.74 8.74 -4.71
CA ILE A 78 8.98 8.03 -4.40
C ILE A 78 8.99 6.70 -5.16
N SER A 79 10.03 6.49 -5.96
CA SER A 79 10.19 5.26 -6.74
C SER A 79 10.63 4.09 -5.87
N LEU A 80 10.40 2.87 -6.36
CA LEU A 80 10.85 1.66 -5.67
C LEU A 80 12.36 1.62 -5.55
N LYS A 81 13.09 1.95 -6.62
CA LYS A 81 14.55 2.00 -6.62
C LYS A 81 15.07 3.00 -5.60
N GLU A 82 14.54 4.23 -5.60
CA GLU A 82 14.92 5.26 -4.63
C GLU A 82 14.72 4.78 -3.19
N ALA A 83 13.66 4.01 -2.94
CA ALA A 83 13.32 3.54 -1.61
C ALA A 83 14.25 2.45 -1.07
N ILE A 84 14.81 1.57 -1.93
CA ILE A 84 15.50 0.36 -1.43
C ILE A 84 16.89 0.11 -1.98
N HIS A 85 17.41 0.94 -2.90
CA HIS A 85 18.72 0.71 -3.54
C HIS A 85 19.91 0.72 -2.59
N ASP A 86 19.80 1.43 -1.48
CA ASP A 86 20.87 1.60 -0.47
C ASP A 86 20.79 0.57 0.67
N ILE A 87 19.78 -0.29 0.68
CA ILE A 87 19.59 -1.27 1.75
C ILE A 87 20.68 -2.34 1.68
N LYS A 88 21.41 -2.47 2.79
CA LYS A 88 22.28 -3.63 3.03
C LYS A 88 21.45 -4.73 3.68
N ASN A 89 21.08 -5.73 2.90
CA ASN A 89 20.31 -6.87 3.36
C ASN A 89 21.20 -7.88 4.09
N ASP A 90 20.58 -8.74 4.91
CA ASP A 90 21.22 -9.92 5.45
C ASP A 90 21.50 -10.92 4.31
N PRO A 91 22.76 -11.33 4.09
CA PRO A 91 23.12 -12.24 3.01
C PRO A 91 22.44 -13.62 3.13
N GLU A 92 22.16 -14.09 4.34
CA GLU A 92 21.47 -15.36 4.56
C GLU A 92 20.02 -15.28 4.15
N GLU A 93 19.30 -14.23 4.54
CA GLU A 93 17.91 -13.97 4.11
C GLU A 93 17.83 -13.85 2.58
N GLU A 94 18.76 -13.13 1.95
CA GLU A 94 18.79 -13.03 0.50
C GLU A 94 18.99 -14.38 -0.18
N ARG A 95 19.90 -15.20 0.32
CA ARG A 95 20.18 -16.53 -0.20
C ARG A 95 18.95 -17.43 -0.06
N GLU A 96 18.32 -17.48 1.11
CA GLU A 96 17.11 -18.27 1.31
C GLU A 96 15.98 -17.89 0.34
N LEU A 97 15.79 -16.59 0.09
CA LEU A 97 14.77 -16.11 -0.84
C LEU A 97 15.10 -16.44 -2.30
N LEU A 98 16.37 -16.39 -2.68
CA LEU A 98 16.85 -16.83 -4.00
C LEU A 98 16.64 -18.32 -4.19
N ASP A 99 17.09 -19.14 -3.22
CA ASP A 99 16.97 -20.61 -3.25
C ASP A 99 15.50 -21.03 -3.34
N TYR A 100 14.63 -20.37 -2.60
CA TYR A 100 13.19 -20.62 -2.67
C TYR A 100 12.64 -20.43 -4.10
N VAL A 101 13.06 -19.38 -4.79
CA VAL A 101 12.62 -19.11 -6.17
C VAL A 101 13.26 -20.10 -7.15
N GLN A 102 14.58 -20.36 -7.00
CA GLN A 102 15.32 -21.23 -7.92
C GLN A 102 14.94 -22.69 -7.83
N ASN A 103 14.58 -23.18 -6.65
CA ASN A 103 14.19 -24.57 -6.43
C ASN A 103 12.67 -24.79 -6.55
N GLY A 104 11.90 -23.69 -6.71
CA GLY A 104 10.46 -23.75 -6.80
C GLY A 104 9.92 -23.69 -8.23
N PHE A 105 8.61 -23.90 -8.34
CA PHE A 105 7.85 -23.74 -9.57
C PHE A 105 8.02 -22.35 -10.22
N GLN A 106 8.45 -21.35 -9.44
CA GLN A 106 8.63 -19.97 -9.89
C GLN A 106 9.83 -19.76 -10.81
N LYS A 107 10.87 -20.61 -10.75
CA LYS A 107 12.11 -20.43 -11.53
C LYS A 107 11.79 -20.13 -13.00
N LYS A 108 11.02 -21.02 -13.62
CA LYS A 108 10.62 -20.90 -15.02
C LYS A 108 9.89 -19.60 -15.36
N TRP A 109 9.14 -19.06 -14.42
CA TRP A 109 8.26 -17.91 -14.65
C TRP A 109 8.92 -16.59 -14.30
N ILE A 110 9.80 -16.57 -13.28
CA ILE A 110 10.50 -15.36 -12.87
C ILE A 110 11.51 -14.93 -13.95
N GLU A 111 12.13 -15.87 -14.63
CA GLU A 111 13.05 -15.60 -15.75
C GLU A 111 12.31 -14.93 -16.94
N LEU A 112 11.05 -15.31 -17.16
CA LEU A 112 10.20 -14.69 -18.20
C LEU A 112 9.75 -13.28 -17.84
N LEU A 113 9.75 -12.93 -16.55
CA LEU A 113 9.41 -11.60 -16.05
C LEU A 113 10.63 -10.66 -16.05
N GLU A 114 11.64 -10.90 -16.87
CA GLU A 114 12.77 -10.00 -16.97
C GLU A 114 12.32 -8.59 -17.34
N PHE A 115 12.81 -7.62 -16.57
CA PHE A 115 12.63 -6.22 -16.92
C PHE A 115 13.41 -5.93 -18.19
N ASN A 116 12.70 -5.75 -19.30
CA ASN A 116 13.32 -5.34 -20.56
C ASN A 116 13.01 -3.86 -20.82
N PRO A 117 13.93 -2.95 -20.50
CA PRO A 117 13.72 -1.51 -20.68
C PRO A 117 13.50 -1.12 -22.16
N LYS A 118 13.92 -1.96 -23.12
CA LYS A 118 13.74 -1.71 -24.57
C LYS A 118 12.33 -2.09 -25.07
N LYS A 119 11.57 -2.91 -24.34
CA LYS A 119 10.21 -3.31 -24.73
C LYS A 119 9.12 -2.35 -24.25
N HIS A 120 9.41 -1.51 -23.29
CA HIS A 120 8.42 -0.61 -22.71
C HIS A 120 8.71 0.82 -23.14
N ILE A 121 7.91 1.35 -24.05
CA ILE A 121 7.91 2.77 -24.47
C ILE A 121 7.60 3.70 -23.27
N LYS A 122 6.95 3.15 -22.23
CA LYS A 122 6.72 3.81 -20.94
C LYS A 122 7.12 2.86 -19.80
N PRO A 123 7.75 3.36 -18.72
CA PRO A 123 8.05 2.55 -17.56
C PRO A 123 6.78 1.90 -17.00
N SER A 124 6.72 0.58 -17.02
CA SER A 124 5.56 -0.19 -16.53
C SER A 124 6.01 -1.47 -15.84
N ASP A 125 5.17 -1.97 -14.94
CA ASP A 125 5.38 -3.28 -14.33
C ASP A 125 5.21 -4.38 -15.37
N THR A 126 6.01 -5.44 -15.28
CA THR A 126 5.81 -6.66 -16.07
C THR A 126 4.98 -7.64 -15.25
N ARG A 127 3.83 -8.02 -15.77
CA ARG A 127 2.89 -8.93 -15.10
C ARG A 127 2.85 -10.27 -15.83
N PHE A 128 2.69 -11.34 -15.06
CA PHE A 128 2.59 -12.68 -15.64
C PHE A 128 1.41 -12.82 -16.63
N ILE A 129 0.29 -12.15 -16.37
CA ILE A 129 -0.87 -12.15 -17.27
C ILE A 129 -0.55 -11.55 -18.64
N ASP A 130 0.39 -10.60 -18.72
CA ASP A 130 0.81 -9.97 -19.98
C ASP A 130 1.63 -10.94 -20.84
N ILE A 131 2.28 -11.93 -20.20
CA ILE A 131 3.10 -12.95 -20.88
C ILE A 131 2.26 -14.18 -21.21
N ASN A 132 1.35 -14.58 -20.32
CA ASN A 132 0.49 -15.75 -20.49
C ASN A 132 -0.97 -15.48 -20.10
N PRO A 133 -1.76 -14.87 -21.01
CA PRO A 133 -3.17 -14.52 -20.76
C PRO A 133 -4.08 -15.71 -20.43
N LYS A 134 -3.72 -16.92 -20.90
CA LYS A 134 -4.51 -18.14 -20.70
C LYS A 134 -4.37 -18.75 -19.29
N ARG A 135 -3.36 -18.33 -18.53
CA ARG A 135 -3.09 -18.81 -17.17
C ARG A 135 -3.04 -17.65 -16.20
N SER A 136 -4.21 -17.15 -15.79
CA SER A 136 -4.33 -16.09 -14.77
C SER A 136 -3.99 -16.58 -13.34
N LEU A 137 -3.23 -17.67 -13.23
CA LEU A 137 -3.04 -18.37 -11.96
C LEU A 137 -2.35 -17.54 -10.88
N PHE A 138 -1.52 -16.55 -11.25
CA PHE A 138 -0.73 -15.86 -10.25
C PHE A 138 -0.48 -14.42 -10.65
N ASN A 139 -0.78 -13.52 -9.75
CA ASN A 139 -0.42 -12.11 -9.85
C ASN A 139 1.09 -11.92 -9.58
N MET A 140 1.93 -12.61 -10.36
CA MET A 140 3.37 -12.38 -10.33
C MET A 140 3.66 -11.06 -11.04
N ILE A 141 4.40 -10.19 -10.36
CA ILE A 141 4.70 -8.86 -10.85
C ILE A 141 6.20 -8.59 -10.69
N ARG A 142 6.88 -8.28 -11.76
CA ARG A 142 8.20 -7.61 -11.74
C ARG A 142 7.93 -6.10 -11.81
N PRO A 143 8.11 -5.35 -10.74
CA PRO A 143 7.80 -3.94 -10.71
C PRO A 143 8.82 -3.13 -11.51
N CYS A 144 8.38 -2.00 -12.06
CA CYS A 144 9.26 -1.00 -12.62
C CYS A 144 10.03 -0.29 -11.47
N PRO A 145 11.37 -0.20 -11.53
CA PRO A 145 12.17 0.45 -10.49
C PRO A 145 11.86 1.95 -10.33
N ASP A 146 11.49 2.63 -11.41
CA ASP A 146 11.30 4.09 -11.46
C ASP A 146 9.88 4.54 -11.09
N ARG A 147 9.10 3.65 -10.50
CA ARG A 147 7.73 3.91 -10.04
C ARG A 147 7.54 3.39 -8.61
N PRO A 148 6.51 3.87 -7.87
CA PRO A 148 6.13 3.26 -6.61
C PRO A 148 5.86 1.76 -6.77
N CYS A 149 6.27 0.98 -5.78
CA CYS A 149 6.00 -0.45 -5.74
C CYS A 149 4.50 -0.74 -5.89
N PRO A 150 4.08 -1.74 -6.67
CA PRO A 150 2.70 -2.23 -6.63
C PRO A 150 2.29 -2.66 -5.21
N THR A 151 1.00 -2.70 -4.95
CA THR A 151 0.49 -3.04 -3.63
C THR A 151 1.04 -4.37 -3.12
N ILE A 152 1.77 -4.31 -2.01
CA ILE A 152 2.19 -5.48 -1.25
C ILE A 152 0.97 -6.03 -0.51
N THR A 153 0.54 -7.24 -0.85
CA THR A 153 -0.62 -7.89 -0.25
C THR A 153 -0.22 -8.87 0.86
N GLN A 154 -1.17 -9.22 1.71
CA GLN A 154 -0.97 -10.16 2.81
C GLN A 154 -0.28 -11.48 2.39
N ARG A 155 -0.71 -12.07 1.28
CA ARG A 155 -0.19 -13.36 0.78
C ARG A 155 0.86 -13.22 -0.30
N GLY A 156 0.89 -12.09 -0.99
CA GLY A 156 1.71 -11.92 -2.19
C GLY A 156 3.20 -11.79 -1.93
N ASN A 157 3.62 -11.64 -0.67
CA ASN A 157 5.03 -11.45 -0.35
C ASN A 157 5.60 -12.53 0.60
N GLN A 158 4.79 -13.48 0.98
CA GLN A 158 5.24 -14.72 1.60
C GLN A 158 6.06 -15.55 0.60
N LYS A 159 6.69 -16.61 1.06
CA LYS A 159 7.28 -17.62 0.19
C LYS A 159 6.16 -18.30 -0.64
N SER A 160 5.69 -17.59 -1.66
CA SER A 160 4.59 -18.01 -2.54
C SER A 160 4.87 -17.63 -3.99
N VAL A 161 4.19 -18.30 -4.92
CA VAL A 161 4.34 -18.06 -6.37
C VAL A 161 3.73 -16.73 -6.84
N SER A 162 2.85 -16.11 -6.04
CA SER A 162 2.16 -14.88 -6.40
C SER A 162 2.81 -13.63 -5.80
N GLY A 163 2.41 -12.46 -6.26
CA GLY A 163 2.77 -11.16 -5.69
C GLY A 163 3.96 -10.48 -6.36
N VAL A 164 4.51 -9.50 -5.67
CA VAL A 164 5.56 -8.64 -6.22
C VAL A 164 6.93 -9.23 -5.90
N PHE A 165 7.78 -9.29 -6.93
CA PHE A 165 9.18 -9.70 -6.82
C PHE A 165 10.10 -8.48 -6.78
N HIS A 166 11.34 -8.66 -6.40
CA HIS A 166 12.35 -7.60 -6.48
C HIS A 166 12.52 -7.18 -7.96
N TYR A 167 12.69 -5.89 -8.22
CA TYR A 167 12.73 -5.36 -9.58
C TYR A 167 13.94 -5.87 -10.40
N GLU A 168 15.05 -6.21 -9.75
CA GLU A 168 16.30 -6.63 -10.39
C GLU A 168 16.67 -8.08 -10.06
N LYS A 169 16.49 -8.50 -8.78
CA LYS A 169 16.88 -9.81 -8.30
C LYS A 169 15.74 -10.83 -8.45
N ASN A 170 16.05 -12.08 -8.78
CA ASN A 170 15.07 -13.16 -8.92
C ASN A 170 14.61 -13.71 -7.55
N ARG A 171 14.19 -12.82 -6.64
CA ARG A 171 13.70 -13.15 -5.30
C ARG A 171 12.54 -12.26 -4.88
N LYS A 172 11.92 -12.60 -3.77
CA LYS A 172 11.00 -11.69 -3.06
C LYS A 172 11.79 -10.57 -2.37
N PHE A 173 11.08 -9.55 -1.93
CA PHE A 173 11.68 -8.52 -1.07
C PHE A 173 12.06 -9.12 0.29
N THR A 174 13.19 -8.68 0.85
CA THR A 174 13.58 -8.94 2.24
C THR A 174 12.64 -8.20 3.20
N ILE A 175 12.67 -8.57 4.47
CA ILE A 175 11.85 -7.87 5.47
C ILE A 175 12.27 -6.39 5.60
N ARG A 176 13.57 -6.07 5.50
CA ARG A 176 14.03 -4.67 5.52
C ARG A 176 13.52 -3.87 4.34
N GLU A 177 13.56 -4.44 3.13
CA GLU A 177 13.00 -3.81 1.94
C GLU A 177 11.49 -3.57 2.11
N LEU A 178 10.75 -4.54 2.64
CA LEU A 178 9.32 -4.41 2.89
C LEU A 178 8.98 -3.34 3.93
N ILE A 179 9.76 -3.25 5.01
CA ILE A 179 9.63 -2.21 6.03
C ILE A 179 9.71 -0.83 5.36
N ARG A 180 10.73 -0.61 4.53
CA ARG A 180 10.93 0.66 3.86
C ARG A 180 9.87 0.95 2.79
N ILE A 181 9.48 -0.05 1.98
CA ILE A 181 8.39 0.07 0.99
C ILE A 181 7.05 0.44 1.67
N MET A 182 6.82 -0.03 2.89
CA MET A 182 5.62 0.29 3.66
C MET A 182 5.74 1.59 4.46
N SER A 183 6.89 2.25 4.44
CA SER A 183 7.20 3.45 5.25
C SER A 183 7.14 3.22 6.77
N LEU A 184 7.44 2.01 7.22
CA LEU A 184 7.66 1.73 8.64
C LEU A 184 8.99 2.35 9.10
N PRO A 185 9.14 2.70 10.39
CA PRO A 185 10.44 3.04 10.95
C PRO A 185 11.46 1.90 10.74
N GLU A 186 12.73 2.24 10.50
CA GLU A 186 13.75 1.22 10.21
C GLU A 186 14.06 0.31 11.41
N ASP A 187 13.83 0.80 12.62
CA ASP A 187 13.94 0.08 13.88
C ASP A 187 12.67 -0.70 14.26
N PHE A 188 11.66 -0.74 13.38
CA PHE A 188 10.40 -1.43 13.66
C PHE A 188 10.62 -2.95 13.76
N ILE A 189 10.38 -3.50 14.95
CA ILE A 189 10.60 -4.91 15.24
C ILE A 189 9.37 -5.74 14.88
N LEU A 190 9.58 -6.70 13.98
CA LEU A 190 8.61 -7.72 13.63
C LEU A 190 9.05 -9.07 14.19
N THR A 191 8.13 -9.76 14.86
CA THR A 191 8.37 -11.10 15.43
C THR A 191 7.81 -12.21 14.54
N GLY A 192 8.38 -13.42 14.68
CA GLY A 192 7.98 -14.61 13.91
C GLY A 192 8.91 -14.88 12.72
N ASN A 193 8.59 -15.93 11.96
CA ASN A 193 9.32 -16.29 10.74
C ASN A 193 9.04 -15.29 9.61
N PHE A 194 9.78 -15.44 8.50
CA PHE A 194 9.66 -14.58 7.32
C PHE A 194 8.20 -14.40 6.86
N ASP A 195 7.46 -15.50 6.68
CA ASP A 195 6.08 -15.45 6.16
C ASP A 195 5.13 -14.67 7.08
N LYS A 196 5.30 -14.83 8.41
CA LYS A 196 4.51 -14.08 9.41
C LYS A 196 4.84 -12.58 9.40
N LYS A 197 6.11 -12.23 9.27
CA LYS A 197 6.57 -10.84 9.17
C LYS A 197 6.02 -10.20 7.88
N ALA A 198 6.19 -10.87 6.74
CA ALA A 198 5.70 -10.41 5.44
C ALA A 198 4.17 -10.28 5.40
N GLU A 199 3.44 -11.24 6.00
CA GLU A 199 1.98 -11.18 6.15
C GLU A 199 1.54 -9.93 6.90
N ARG A 200 2.15 -9.66 8.05
CA ARG A 200 1.82 -8.49 8.88
C ARG A 200 2.03 -7.20 8.12
N ILE A 201 3.17 -7.04 7.46
CA ILE A 201 3.45 -5.86 6.63
C ILE A 201 2.40 -5.72 5.53
N GLY A 202 2.05 -6.80 4.83
CA GLY A 202 1.05 -6.78 3.77
C GLY A 202 -0.37 -6.39 4.23
N ARG A 203 -0.69 -6.57 5.52
CA ARG A 203 -1.97 -6.18 6.13
C ARG A 203 -2.01 -4.75 6.63
N MET A 204 -0.87 -4.15 6.90
CA MET A 204 -0.79 -2.81 7.50
C MET A 204 -1.36 -1.73 6.59
N VAL A 205 -1.79 -0.66 7.20
CA VAL A 205 -1.98 0.63 6.54
C VAL A 205 -0.68 1.41 6.67
N ALA A 206 -0.20 2.03 5.58
CA ALA A 206 1.09 2.69 5.54
C ALA A 206 1.15 3.86 6.54
N PRO A 207 2.12 3.88 7.48
CA PRO A 207 2.19 4.87 8.54
C PRO A 207 2.22 6.31 8.06
N LYS A 208 3.06 6.64 7.07
CA LYS A 208 3.13 8.02 6.51
C LYS A 208 1.78 8.51 6.00
N MET A 209 1.00 7.64 5.36
CA MET A 209 -0.35 8.00 4.92
C MET A 209 -1.26 8.27 6.11
N MET A 210 -1.20 7.43 7.16
CA MET A 210 -2.06 7.58 8.34
C MET A 210 -1.69 8.79 9.20
N VAL A 211 -0.41 9.17 9.26
CA VAL A 211 0.01 10.43 9.91
C VAL A 211 -0.69 11.63 9.26
N ASN A 212 -0.74 11.69 7.93
CA ASN A 212 -1.45 12.77 7.25
C ASN A 212 -2.96 12.76 7.53
N VAL A 213 -3.58 11.59 7.59
CA VAL A 213 -5.01 11.46 7.96
C VAL A 213 -5.24 11.89 9.41
N ALA A 214 -4.39 11.43 10.34
CA ALA A 214 -4.49 11.80 11.76
C ALA A 214 -4.32 13.32 11.98
N ASN A 215 -3.35 13.92 11.32
CA ASN A 215 -3.14 15.37 11.38
C ASN A 215 -4.34 16.15 10.82
N ALA A 216 -4.93 15.68 9.72
CA ALA A 216 -6.12 16.31 9.16
C ALA A 216 -7.32 16.23 10.11
N ILE A 217 -7.50 15.10 10.81
CA ILE A 217 -8.53 14.94 11.85
C ILE A 217 -8.23 15.84 13.04
N TYR A 218 -6.98 15.87 13.50
CA TYR A 218 -6.58 16.72 14.62
C TYR A 218 -6.88 18.19 14.37
N GLU A 219 -6.39 18.73 13.24
CA GLU A 219 -6.54 20.16 12.92
C GLU A 219 -7.98 20.59 12.65
N ASN A 220 -8.81 19.72 12.09
CA ASN A 220 -10.17 20.08 11.68
C ASN A 220 -11.27 19.66 12.67
N ILE A 221 -10.96 18.79 13.64
CA ILE A 221 -11.94 18.29 14.60
C ILE A 221 -11.43 18.43 16.04
N LEU A 222 -10.31 17.74 16.38
CA LEU A 222 -9.92 17.60 17.79
C LEU A 222 -9.42 18.91 18.39
N LYS A 223 -8.74 19.73 17.62
CA LYS A 223 -8.25 21.05 18.06
C LYS A 223 -9.40 22.01 18.35
N GLU A 224 -10.42 22.02 17.49
CA GLU A 224 -11.63 22.81 17.71
C GLU A 224 -12.41 22.32 18.93
N TYR A 225 -12.58 21.01 19.08
CA TYR A 225 -13.27 20.41 20.21
C TYR A 225 -12.59 20.68 21.56
N ASN A 226 -11.27 20.72 21.60
CA ASN A 226 -10.52 21.02 22.83
C ASN A 226 -10.60 22.52 23.23
N ASN A 227 -11.11 23.38 22.36
CA ASN A 227 -11.29 24.82 22.61
C ASN A 227 -12.72 25.17 23.05
N VAL A 228 -13.64 24.21 23.07
CA VAL A 228 -15.02 24.32 23.57
C VAL A 228 -15.10 23.89 25.03
#